data_e7a2f0c8fb55587f7961294a232507ef
#
_entry.id   e7a2f0c8fb55587f7961294a232507ef
#
_cell.length_a   1.000
_cell.length_b   1.000
_cell.length_c   1.000
_cell.angle_alpha   90.00
_cell.angle_beta   90.00
_cell.angle_gamma   90.00
#
_symmetry.space_group_name_H-M   'P 1'
#
loop_
_entity.id
_entity.type
_entity.pdbx_description
1 polymer ?
#
loop_
_entity_poly.entity_id
_entity_poly.type
_entity_poly.pdbx_seq_one_letter_code
_entity_poly.pdbx_strand_id
1 'polypeptide(L)'
;MRLAVALGERDPDSLDFYAGPEEVVAAVRGEPPSLRAIGLAAGALSARVSAERLDPAEASRARALSADLAAMMARVDLLTGTRLPYDKESVAFFGVAPAPIDERRLAQIRSQIADVVGHGGRLVDRYTTFAARFTVPADRLPDVMRAAIDECRRRTVAHVALPAAEQVTLELVRAKPWSAFSRYLGDGQSVIQINTDFRFTVDQALQVACHEGYPGHHTRNTLMAPRRDASARPPERSIQLMFTPEGLESEASAMLAADVAFSTDERVRFVRERLFPLAGLDAAGAQRHVDVERLVGELQMVQADVARRYLDGELEFARAVTQLEDRALVPHAEALVKYINQYRTYVTTYTAGRQILAARLAACAGPNPADDVRWRCFQRETLPRGAETIP
;
A
#
# COMPACT_ATOMS: atom_id res chain seq x y z
N MET A 1 22.30 3.70 -0.77
CA MET A 1 22.07 3.36 0.65
C MET A 1 22.29 4.54 1.60
N ARG A 2 23.51 5.08 1.77
CA ARG A 2 23.77 6.18 2.74
C ARG A 2 22.81 7.37 2.64
N LEU A 3 22.48 7.82 1.40
CA LEU A 3 21.56 8.95 1.19
C LEU A 3 20.13 8.62 1.64
N ALA A 4 19.65 7.40 1.40
CA ALA A 4 18.31 6.99 1.82
C ALA A 4 18.21 6.88 3.35
N VAL A 5 19.21 6.27 4.00
CA VAL A 5 19.29 6.25 5.47
C VAL A 5 19.37 7.67 6.03
N ALA A 6 20.19 8.53 5.41
CA ALA A 6 20.32 9.93 5.84
C ALA A 6 19.01 10.72 5.70
N LEU A 7 18.24 10.47 4.62
CA LEU A 7 16.93 11.07 4.45
C LEU A 7 15.96 10.56 5.51
N GLY A 8 15.93 9.24 5.79
CA GLY A 8 15.09 8.65 6.83
C GLY A 8 15.40 9.15 8.24
N GLU A 9 16.67 9.44 8.57
CA GLU A 9 17.04 10.06 9.85
C GLU A 9 16.57 11.54 9.97
N ARG A 10 16.33 12.23 8.84
CA ARG A 10 15.80 13.61 8.80
C ARG A 10 14.28 13.65 8.66
N ASP A 11 13.72 12.65 8.00
CA ASP A 11 12.29 12.50 7.71
C ASP A 11 11.94 11.02 7.79
N PRO A 12 11.52 10.52 8.97
CA PRO A 12 11.17 9.11 9.15
C PRO A 12 10.09 8.61 8.18
N ASP A 13 9.20 9.49 7.71
CA ASP A 13 8.15 9.16 6.74
C ASP A 13 8.70 8.87 5.32
N SER A 14 9.98 9.14 5.06
CA SER A 14 10.60 8.85 3.76
C SER A 14 11.16 7.43 3.63
N LEU A 15 11.35 6.71 4.73
CA LEU A 15 12.00 5.40 4.73
C LEU A 15 11.04 4.34 5.28
N ASP A 16 10.61 3.43 4.42
CA ASP A 16 9.77 2.28 4.82
C ASP A 16 10.60 1.25 5.60
N PHE A 17 11.67 0.73 4.98
CA PHE A 17 12.60 -0.14 5.68
C PHE A 17 14.05 0.02 5.21
N TYR A 18 14.97 -0.45 6.07
CA TYR A 18 16.38 -0.64 5.80
C TYR A 18 16.84 -2.00 6.37
N ALA A 19 17.29 -2.89 5.49
CA ALA A 19 17.81 -4.21 5.82
C ALA A 19 19.27 -4.39 5.34
N GLY A 20 20.01 -3.27 5.25
CA GLY A 20 21.42 -3.25 4.86
C GLY A 20 22.37 -3.31 6.04
N PRO A 21 23.70 -3.13 5.80
CA PRO A 21 24.74 -3.17 6.83
C PRO A 21 24.56 -2.09 7.90
N GLU A 22 24.69 -2.46 9.17
CA GLU A 22 24.55 -1.54 10.33
C GLU A 22 25.59 -0.42 10.31
N GLU A 23 26.76 -0.65 9.72
CA GLU A 23 27.83 0.35 9.58
C GLU A 23 27.38 1.57 8.77
N VAL A 24 26.46 1.39 7.82
CA VAL A 24 25.90 2.50 7.04
C VAL A 24 25.05 3.39 7.94
N VAL A 25 24.23 2.80 8.80
CA VAL A 25 23.40 3.53 9.78
C VAL A 25 24.30 4.24 10.80
N ALA A 26 25.28 3.53 11.35
CA ALA A 26 26.22 4.08 12.32
C ALA A 26 27.00 5.29 11.74
N ALA A 27 27.48 5.16 10.50
CA ALA A 27 28.19 6.24 9.83
C ALA A 27 27.32 7.48 9.57
N VAL A 28 26.03 7.27 9.19
CA VAL A 28 25.09 8.38 9.00
C VAL A 28 24.75 9.07 10.32
N ARG A 29 24.52 8.31 11.40
CA ARG A 29 24.22 8.85 12.72
C ARG A 29 25.41 9.57 13.36
N GLY A 30 26.63 9.09 13.09
CA GLY A 30 27.86 9.74 13.57
C GLY A 30 28.09 11.12 12.95
N GLU A 31 27.72 11.28 11.67
CA GLU A 31 27.84 12.55 10.93
C GLU A 31 26.59 12.74 10.03
N PRO A 32 25.46 13.19 10.62
CA PRO A 32 24.20 13.27 9.90
C PRO A 32 24.18 14.47 8.91
N PRO A 33 24.13 14.22 7.59
CA PRO A 33 24.14 15.28 6.59
C PRO A 33 22.86 16.14 6.67
N SER A 34 22.96 17.41 6.27
CA SER A 34 21.77 18.27 6.11
C SER A 34 20.92 17.83 4.93
N LEU A 35 19.63 18.18 4.92
CA LEU A 35 18.74 17.95 3.78
C LEU A 35 19.34 18.48 2.47
N ARG A 36 19.90 19.69 2.49
CA ARG A 36 20.58 20.27 1.32
C ARG A 36 21.76 19.42 0.85
N ALA A 37 22.57 18.91 1.76
CA ALA A 37 23.70 18.04 1.39
C ALA A 37 23.22 16.71 0.78
N ILE A 38 22.12 16.14 1.31
CA ILE A 38 21.47 14.94 0.75
C ILE A 38 21.03 15.21 -0.68
N GLY A 39 20.31 16.30 -0.93
CA GLY A 39 19.82 16.66 -2.27
C GLY A 39 20.95 16.87 -3.29
N LEU A 40 22.01 17.61 -2.91
CA LEU A 40 23.19 17.83 -3.77
C LEU A 40 23.90 16.50 -4.09
N ALA A 41 24.08 15.62 -3.11
CA ALA A 41 24.72 14.32 -3.30
C ALA A 41 23.86 13.38 -4.17
N ALA A 42 22.52 13.42 -4.02
CA ALA A 42 21.58 12.67 -4.86
C ALA A 42 21.67 13.14 -6.33
N GLY A 43 21.72 14.47 -6.56
CA GLY A 43 21.87 15.04 -7.90
C GLY A 43 23.20 14.65 -8.55
N ALA A 44 24.31 14.74 -7.81
CA ALA A 44 25.61 14.32 -8.30
C ALA A 44 25.67 12.82 -8.64
N LEU A 45 25.04 11.98 -7.82
CA LEU A 45 24.95 10.54 -8.09
C LEU A 45 24.06 10.24 -9.31
N SER A 46 22.94 10.92 -9.46
CA SER A 46 22.04 10.80 -10.62
C SER A 46 22.77 11.17 -11.93
N ALA A 47 23.53 12.26 -11.93
CA ALA A 47 24.33 12.67 -13.09
C ALA A 47 25.39 11.62 -13.46
N ARG A 48 26.06 10.99 -12.48
CA ARG A 48 27.02 9.90 -12.71
C ARG A 48 26.34 8.68 -13.32
N VAL A 49 25.22 8.23 -12.77
CA VAL A 49 24.46 7.07 -13.27
C VAL A 49 24.01 7.31 -14.72
N SER A 50 23.61 8.53 -15.07
CA SER A 50 23.16 8.89 -16.42
C SER A 50 24.30 9.00 -17.44
N ALA A 51 25.54 9.17 -17.00
CA ALA A 51 26.70 9.28 -17.87
C ALA A 51 27.32 7.93 -18.25
N GLU A 52 26.98 6.85 -17.55
CA GLU A 52 27.52 5.51 -17.77
C GLU A 52 26.97 4.89 -19.07
N ARG A 53 27.85 4.20 -19.81
CA ARG A 53 27.45 3.34 -20.93
C ARG A 53 27.15 1.94 -20.38
N LEU A 54 25.89 1.59 -20.32
CA LEU A 54 25.39 0.39 -19.64
C LEU A 54 24.85 -0.61 -20.67
N ASP A 55 24.96 -1.88 -20.36
CA ASP A 55 24.21 -2.92 -21.07
C ASP A 55 22.70 -2.82 -20.79
N PRO A 56 21.81 -3.51 -21.54
CA PRO A 56 20.37 -3.39 -21.37
C PRO A 56 19.86 -3.75 -19.97
N ALA A 57 20.48 -4.69 -19.27
CA ALA A 57 20.07 -5.10 -17.92
C ALA A 57 20.48 -4.04 -16.89
N GLU A 58 21.71 -3.55 -16.97
CA GLU A 58 22.22 -2.45 -16.16
C GLU A 58 21.48 -1.13 -16.44
N ALA A 59 21.13 -0.87 -17.70
CA ALA A 59 20.34 0.32 -18.08
C ALA A 59 18.94 0.33 -17.43
N SER A 60 18.29 -0.82 -17.26
CA SER A 60 17.03 -0.91 -16.54
C SER A 60 17.18 -0.56 -15.06
N ARG A 61 18.22 -1.13 -14.42
CA ARG A 61 18.57 -0.83 -13.03
C ARG A 61 18.94 0.63 -12.82
N ALA A 62 19.73 1.20 -13.74
CA ALA A 62 20.13 2.60 -13.68
C ALA A 62 18.93 3.55 -13.81
N ARG A 63 17.96 3.25 -14.68
CA ARG A 63 16.71 4.03 -14.78
C ARG A 63 15.92 4.01 -13.47
N ALA A 64 15.77 2.85 -12.84
CA ALA A 64 15.09 2.76 -11.54
C ALA A 64 15.81 3.59 -10.47
N LEU A 65 17.13 3.42 -10.35
CA LEU A 65 17.93 4.17 -9.40
C LEU A 65 17.89 5.70 -9.66
N SER A 66 17.89 6.12 -10.93
CA SER A 66 17.77 7.54 -11.29
C SER A 66 16.39 8.09 -10.93
N ALA A 67 15.32 7.30 -11.07
CA ALA A 67 13.98 7.69 -10.67
C ALA A 67 13.88 7.85 -9.14
N ASP A 68 14.46 6.93 -8.36
CA ASP A 68 14.49 7.03 -6.90
C ASP A 68 15.32 8.24 -6.43
N LEU A 69 16.46 8.53 -7.09
CA LEU A 69 17.26 9.71 -6.78
C LEU A 69 16.53 11.01 -7.12
N ALA A 70 15.78 11.05 -8.23
CA ALA A 70 14.95 12.20 -8.59
C ALA A 70 13.83 12.42 -7.56
N ALA A 71 13.15 11.35 -7.14
CA ALA A 71 12.12 11.40 -6.12
C ALA A 71 12.71 11.84 -4.75
N MET A 72 13.89 11.35 -4.39
CA MET A 72 14.60 11.81 -3.17
C MET A 72 14.92 13.31 -3.22
N MET A 73 15.38 13.84 -4.36
CA MET A 73 15.61 15.29 -4.52
C MET A 73 14.31 16.07 -4.37
N ALA A 74 13.22 15.63 -5.00
CA ALA A 74 11.91 16.25 -4.86
C ALA A 74 11.41 16.23 -3.42
N ARG A 75 11.67 15.14 -2.65
CA ARG A 75 11.32 15.07 -1.22
C ARG A 75 12.14 16.07 -0.40
N VAL A 76 13.43 16.18 -0.66
CA VAL A 76 14.29 17.19 -0.03
C VAL A 76 13.78 18.61 -0.32
N ASP A 77 13.42 18.90 -1.57
CA ASP A 77 12.86 20.20 -1.96
C ASP A 77 11.57 20.51 -1.20
N LEU A 78 10.67 19.53 -1.09
CA LEU A 78 9.45 19.64 -0.30
C LEU A 78 9.75 19.93 1.18
N LEU A 79 10.66 19.18 1.80
CA LEU A 79 11.06 19.33 3.20
C LEU A 79 11.76 20.65 3.48
N THR A 80 12.38 21.26 2.48
CA THR A 80 13.04 22.57 2.55
C THR A 80 12.13 23.74 2.15
N GLY A 81 10.85 23.48 1.89
CA GLY A 81 9.82 24.50 1.71
C GLY A 81 9.29 24.69 0.32
N THR A 82 9.81 24.00 -0.69
CA THR A 82 9.23 24.01 -2.04
C THR A 82 7.84 23.40 -2.01
N ARG A 83 6.90 24.02 -2.71
CA ARG A 83 5.53 23.50 -2.88
C ARG A 83 5.21 23.40 -4.36
N LEU A 84 4.78 22.22 -4.76
CA LEU A 84 4.29 21.94 -6.11
C LEU A 84 2.78 21.72 -6.09
N PRO A 85 2.07 22.04 -7.17
CA PRO A 85 0.70 21.56 -7.37
C PRO A 85 0.68 20.02 -7.27
N TYR A 86 -0.45 19.48 -6.78
CA TYR A 86 -0.59 18.06 -6.48
C TYR A 86 -0.09 17.14 -7.60
N ASP A 87 -0.54 17.36 -8.84
CA ASP A 87 -0.16 16.49 -9.96
C ASP A 87 1.34 16.56 -10.27
N LYS A 88 1.97 17.72 -10.11
CA LYS A 88 3.43 17.89 -10.29
C LYS A 88 4.21 17.20 -9.19
N GLU A 89 3.75 17.29 -7.94
CA GLU A 89 4.34 16.59 -6.80
C GLU A 89 4.21 15.06 -6.98
N SER A 90 3.02 14.58 -7.37
CA SER A 90 2.78 13.16 -7.62
C SER A 90 3.67 12.61 -8.74
N VAL A 91 3.83 13.34 -9.84
CA VAL A 91 4.76 12.95 -10.91
C VAL A 91 6.21 12.97 -10.44
N ALA A 92 6.61 13.95 -9.62
CA ALA A 92 7.97 14.04 -9.10
C ALA A 92 8.34 12.87 -8.19
N PHE A 93 7.39 12.35 -7.41
CA PHE A 93 7.60 11.19 -6.52
C PHE A 93 7.38 9.86 -7.24
N PHE A 94 6.27 9.72 -7.93
CA PHE A 94 5.76 8.43 -8.37
C PHE A 94 5.83 8.21 -9.89
N GLY A 95 6.20 9.24 -10.65
CA GLY A 95 6.20 9.20 -12.11
C GLY A 95 4.79 9.26 -12.73
N VAL A 96 3.74 9.40 -11.92
CA VAL A 96 2.35 9.40 -12.37
C VAL A 96 1.53 10.47 -11.67
N ALA A 97 0.47 10.97 -12.34
CA ALA A 97 -0.59 11.75 -11.72
C ALA A 97 -1.91 10.95 -11.78
N PRO A 98 -2.80 11.08 -10.77
CA PRO A 98 -4.11 10.46 -10.83
C PRO A 98 -4.92 10.97 -12.02
N ALA A 99 -5.58 10.03 -12.72
CA ALA A 99 -6.51 10.39 -13.78
C ALA A 99 -7.75 11.12 -13.21
N PRO A 100 -8.42 11.94 -14.02
CA PRO A 100 -9.73 12.47 -13.67
C PRO A 100 -10.72 11.35 -13.34
N ILE A 101 -11.58 11.58 -12.36
CA ILE A 101 -12.57 10.59 -11.95
C ILE A 101 -13.79 10.60 -12.87
N ASP A 102 -14.39 9.44 -13.09
CA ASP A 102 -15.66 9.30 -13.79
C ASP A 102 -16.83 9.46 -12.80
N GLU A 103 -17.38 10.65 -12.69
CA GLU A 103 -18.50 10.96 -11.80
C GLU A 103 -19.76 10.12 -12.09
N ARG A 104 -19.99 9.71 -13.36
CA ARG A 104 -21.12 8.84 -13.71
C ARG A 104 -20.94 7.47 -13.10
N ARG A 105 -19.73 6.91 -13.23
CA ARG A 105 -19.38 5.61 -12.63
C ARG A 105 -19.51 5.67 -11.10
N LEU A 106 -19.01 6.73 -10.46
CA LEU A 106 -19.15 6.89 -9.01
C LEU A 106 -20.62 6.99 -8.57
N ALA A 107 -21.45 7.71 -9.33
CA ALA A 107 -22.89 7.81 -9.05
C ALA A 107 -23.57 6.44 -9.14
N GLN A 108 -23.22 5.61 -10.15
CA GLN A 108 -23.74 4.25 -10.28
C GLN A 108 -23.34 3.37 -9.10
N ILE A 109 -22.08 3.42 -8.68
CA ILE A 109 -21.59 2.65 -7.52
C ILE A 109 -22.33 3.06 -6.25
N ARG A 110 -22.47 4.37 -6.00
CA ARG A 110 -23.21 4.86 -4.84
C ARG A 110 -24.70 4.43 -4.88
N SER A 111 -25.33 4.40 -6.05
CA SER A 111 -26.69 3.87 -6.20
C SER A 111 -26.77 2.40 -5.84
N GLN A 112 -25.85 1.56 -6.34
CA GLN A 112 -25.78 0.13 -6.00
C GLN A 112 -25.59 -0.10 -4.49
N ILE A 113 -24.76 0.71 -3.84
CA ILE A 113 -24.58 0.65 -2.38
C ILE A 113 -25.89 1.05 -1.69
N ALA A 114 -26.54 2.12 -2.14
CA ALA A 114 -27.81 2.60 -1.56
C ALA A 114 -28.92 1.55 -1.64
N ASP A 115 -28.98 0.78 -2.74
CA ASP A 115 -29.97 -0.31 -2.91
C ASP A 115 -29.79 -1.42 -1.86
N VAL A 116 -28.56 -1.62 -1.34
CA VAL A 116 -28.25 -2.62 -0.32
C VAL A 116 -28.41 -2.07 1.10
N VAL A 117 -27.92 -0.84 1.36
CA VAL A 117 -27.90 -0.27 2.71
C VAL A 117 -29.18 0.50 3.05
N GLY A 118 -30.10 0.63 2.09
CA GLY A 118 -31.40 1.29 2.24
C GLY A 118 -31.39 2.76 1.78
N HIS A 119 -32.53 3.44 1.88
CA HIS A 119 -32.76 4.81 1.40
C HIS A 119 -33.04 5.77 2.57
N GLY A 120 -32.91 7.08 2.31
CA GLY A 120 -33.13 8.17 3.25
C GLY A 120 -31.89 8.61 4.01
N GLY A 121 -31.73 9.90 4.24
CA GLY A 121 -30.54 10.48 4.88
C GLY A 121 -29.27 10.39 4.04
N ARG A 122 -28.12 10.69 4.67
CA ARG A 122 -26.81 10.62 4.02
C ARG A 122 -26.40 9.17 3.78
N LEU A 123 -25.86 8.88 2.61
CA LEU A 123 -25.42 7.51 2.28
C LEU A 123 -24.30 7.01 3.20
N VAL A 124 -23.37 7.88 3.60
CA VAL A 124 -22.29 7.54 4.53
C VAL A 124 -22.82 7.06 5.89
N ASP A 125 -23.89 7.70 6.41
CA ASP A 125 -24.46 7.32 7.71
C ASP A 125 -25.12 5.93 7.64
N ARG A 126 -25.83 5.66 6.53
CA ARG A 126 -26.43 4.34 6.26
C ARG A 126 -25.38 3.26 6.06
N TYR A 127 -24.31 3.56 5.31
CA TYR A 127 -23.18 2.67 5.15
C TYR A 127 -22.51 2.39 6.52
N THR A 128 -22.27 3.42 7.32
CA THR A 128 -21.69 3.28 8.66
C THR A 128 -22.54 2.36 9.54
N THR A 129 -23.88 2.55 9.54
CA THR A 129 -24.81 1.70 10.27
C THR A 129 -24.81 0.26 9.73
N PHE A 130 -24.73 0.09 8.42
CA PHE A 130 -24.62 -1.22 7.80
C PHE A 130 -23.31 -1.93 8.19
N ALA A 131 -22.17 -1.25 8.04
CA ALA A 131 -20.83 -1.77 8.33
C ALA A 131 -20.63 -2.10 9.80
N ALA A 132 -21.24 -1.34 10.71
CA ALA A 132 -21.16 -1.57 12.17
C ALA A 132 -21.62 -2.97 12.57
N ARG A 133 -22.54 -3.59 11.82
CA ARG A 133 -23.03 -4.97 12.08
C ARG A 133 -21.98 -6.04 11.81
N PHE A 134 -20.95 -5.70 11.07
CA PHE A 134 -19.87 -6.58 10.62
C PHE A 134 -18.51 -6.19 11.21
N THR A 135 -18.51 -5.24 12.15
CA THR A 135 -17.31 -4.81 12.86
C THR A 135 -16.83 -5.90 13.79
N VAL A 136 -15.56 -6.26 13.68
CA VAL A 136 -14.91 -7.25 14.55
C VAL A 136 -14.83 -6.68 15.98
N PRO A 137 -15.35 -7.37 17.01
CA PRO A 137 -15.15 -6.98 18.40
C PRO A 137 -13.66 -6.90 18.75
N ALA A 138 -13.28 -5.92 19.57
CA ALA A 138 -11.88 -5.64 19.88
C ALA A 138 -11.14 -6.84 20.50
N ASP A 139 -11.83 -7.61 21.35
CA ASP A 139 -11.31 -8.84 21.98
C ASP A 139 -11.15 -10.00 21.00
N ARG A 140 -11.82 -9.95 19.85
CA ARG A 140 -11.76 -10.97 18.78
C ARG A 140 -10.80 -10.59 17.65
N LEU A 141 -10.41 -9.32 17.57
CA LEU A 141 -9.57 -8.81 16.47
C LEU A 141 -8.26 -9.58 16.30
N PRO A 142 -7.51 -9.94 17.35
CA PRO A 142 -6.28 -10.70 17.20
C PRO A 142 -6.47 -12.07 16.53
N ASP A 143 -7.53 -12.79 16.89
CA ASP A 143 -7.80 -14.13 16.36
C ASP A 143 -8.30 -14.07 14.92
N VAL A 144 -9.14 -13.07 14.59
CA VAL A 144 -9.60 -12.81 13.22
C VAL A 144 -8.41 -12.44 12.32
N MET A 145 -7.51 -11.54 12.77
CA MET A 145 -6.33 -11.14 12.04
C MET A 145 -5.36 -12.31 11.81
N ARG A 146 -5.09 -13.12 12.85
CA ARG A 146 -4.22 -14.32 12.69
C ARG A 146 -4.81 -15.28 11.66
N ALA A 147 -6.09 -15.60 11.76
CA ALA A 147 -6.74 -16.52 10.82
C ALA A 147 -6.72 -15.98 9.37
N ALA A 148 -6.86 -14.66 9.20
CA ALA A 148 -6.76 -14.02 7.90
C ALA A 148 -5.33 -14.07 7.36
N ILE A 149 -4.31 -13.73 8.17
CA ILE A 149 -2.88 -13.80 7.80
C ILE A 149 -2.50 -15.24 7.41
N ASP A 150 -2.90 -16.23 8.21
CA ASP A 150 -2.59 -17.63 7.97
C ASP A 150 -3.18 -18.13 6.65
N GLU A 151 -4.43 -17.76 6.33
CA GLU A 151 -5.04 -18.14 5.06
C GLU A 151 -4.43 -17.42 3.87
N CYS A 152 -4.14 -16.09 3.99
CA CYS A 152 -3.40 -15.34 2.96
C CYS A 152 -2.03 -16.00 2.71
N ARG A 153 -1.29 -16.39 3.77
CA ARG A 153 -0.03 -17.12 3.67
C ARG A 153 -0.18 -18.47 2.97
N ARG A 154 -1.13 -19.29 3.43
CA ARG A 154 -1.39 -20.62 2.84
C ARG A 154 -1.62 -20.55 1.33
N ARG A 155 -2.41 -19.56 0.88
CA ARG A 155 -2.67 -19.33 -0.54
C ARG A 155 -1.43 -18.84 -1.27
N THR A 156 -0.69 -17.93 -0.68
CA THR A 156 0.52 -17.37 -1.29
C THR A 156 1.60 -18.43 -1.50
N VAL A 157 1.91 -19.25 -0.50
CA VAL A 157 2.96 -20.28 -0.61
C VAL A 157 2.61 -21.43 -1.57
N ALA A 158 1.35 -21.55 -1.95
CA ALA A 158 0.94 -22.49 -3.02
C ALA A 158 1.39 -22.02 -4.41
N HIS A 159 1.72 -20.74 -4.58
CA HIS A 159 2.06 -20.15 -5.89
C HIS A 159 3.41 -19.42 -5.88
N VAL A 160 3.88 -18.97 -4.72
CA VAL A 160 5.10 -18.16 -4.55
C VAL A 160 6.04 -18.89 -3.62
N ALA A 161 7.24 -19.20 -4.10
CA ALA A 161 8.28 -19.79 -3.25
C ALA A 161 8.81 -18.72 -2.28
N LEU A 162 8.64 -18.96 -0.98
CA LEU A 162 9.17 -18.12 0.09
C LEU A 162 10.27 -18.86 0.84
N PRO A 163 11.26 -18.15 1.43
CA PRO A 163 12.27 -18.77 2.28
C PRO A 163 11.63 -19.51 3.45
N ALA A 164 12.14 -20.71 3.78
CA ALA A 164 11.56 -21.54 4.85
C ALA A 164 11.55 -20.87 6.24
N ALA A 165 12.45 -19.92 6.46
CA ALA A 165 12.57 -19.18 7.73
C ALA A 165 11.74 -17.86 7.74
N GLU A 166 10.95 -17.58 6.69
CA GLU A 166 10.13 -16.37 6.69
C GLU A 166 9.04 -16.42 7.77
N GLN A 167 8.79 -15.29 8.39
CA GLN A 167 7.84 -15.22 9.49
C GLN A 167 7.20 -13.85 9.63
N VAL A 168 5.92 -13.85 9.98
CA VAL A 168 5.16 -12.67 10.38
C VAL A 168 4.78 -12.77 11.85
N THR A 169 5.01 -11.70 12.60
CA THR A 169 4.50 -11.51 13.96
C THR A 169 3.41 -10.44 13.96
N LEU A 170 2.29 -10.67 14.65
CA LEU A 170 1.21 -9.73 14.82
C LEU A 170 1.40 -8.93 16.12
N GLU A 171 1.37 -7.60 16.01
CA GLU A 171 1.42 -6.67 17.13
C GLU A 171 0.21 -5.73 17.12
N LEU A 172 -0.43 -5.52 18.26
CA LEU A 172 -1.49 -4.53 18.43
C LEU A 172 -0.89 -3.24 18.96
N VAL A 173 -1.17 -2.13 18.28
CA VAL A 173 -0.65 -0.80 18.63
C VAL A 173 -1.78 0.21 18.76
N ARG A 174 -1.47 1.40 19.27
CA ARG A 174 -2.39 2.55 19.39
C ARG A 174 -1.67 3.85 19.04
N ALA A 175 -2.45 4.91 18.87
CA ALA A 175 -1.96 6.27 18.65
C ALA A 175 -0.98 6.39 17.47
N LYS A 176 -1.33 5.71 16.35
CA LYS A 176 -0.62 5.82 15.08
C LYS A 176 -1.48 6.55 14.05
N PRO A 177 -0.87 7.25 13.07
CA PRO A 177 -1.62 7.94 12.02
C PRO A 177 -2.22 6.98 10.97
N TRP A 178 -1.84 5.71 10.98
CA TRP A 178 -2.27 4.65 10.08
C TRP A 178 -3.05 3.56 10.81
N SER A 179 -3.83 2.77 10.06
CA SER A 179 -4.64 1.67 10.58
C SER A 179 -3.85 0.36 10.74
N ALA A 180 -2.90 0.11 9.85
CA ALA A 180 -1.98 -1.03 9.88
C ALA A 180 -0.65 -0.65 9.25
N PHE A 181 0.40 -1.43 9.53
CA PHE A 181 1.72 -1.22 8.96
C PHE A 181 2.54 -2.52 9.02
N SER A 182 3.22 -2.87 7.93
CA SER A 182 4.13 -4.01 7.86
C SER A 182 5.58 -3.55 8.03
N ARG A 183 6.09 -3.68 9.24
CA ARG A 183 7.49 -3.35 9.54
C ARG A 183 8.40 -4.52 9.17
N TYR A 184 9.10 -4.44 8.05
CA TYR A 184 10.06 -5.44 7.62
C TYR A 184 11.38 -5.30 8.41
N LEU A 185 11.88 -6.43 8.93
CA LEU A 185 13.08 -6.49 9.79
C LEU A 185 14.31 -7.08 9.08
N GLY A 186 14.16 -7.49 7.81
CA GLY A 186 15.19 -8.24 7.08
C GLY A 186 15.04 -9.76 7.23
N ASP A 187 15.75 -10.51 6.40
CA ASP A 187 15.83 -11.97 6.43
C ASP A 187 14.45 -12.69 6.41
N GLY A 188 13.45 -12.08 5.76
CA GLY A 188 12.10 -12.64 5.70
C GLY A 188 11.29 -12.48 6.98
N GLN A 189 11.67 -11.57 7.88
CA GLN A 189 10.94 -11.32 9.12
C GLN A 189 10.17 -10.01 9.04
N SER A 190 8.90 -10.02 9.44
CA SER A 190 8.09 -8.80 9.57
C SER A 190 7.26 -8.79 10.83
N VAL A 191 6.96 -7.58 11.31
CA VAL A 191 5.94 -7.33 12.34
C VAL A 191 4.78 -6.59 11.67
N ILE A 192 3.61 -7.23 11.61
CA ILE A 192 2.38 -6.57 11.20
C ILE A 192 1.78 -5.89 12.41
N GLN A 193 1.73 -4.58 12.37
CA GLN A 193 1.16 -3.74 13.42
C GLN A 193 -0.27 -3.35 13.04
N ILE A 194 -1.23 -3.65 13.92
CA ILE A 194 -2.65 -3.29 13.76
C ILE A 194 -3.01 -2.23 14.80
N ASN A 195 -3.42 -1.05 14.34
CA ASN A 195 -3.83 0.03 15.22
C ASN A 195 -5.27 -0.17 15.70
N THR A 196 -5.43 -0.48 16.97
CA THR A 196 -6.74 -0.78 17.59
C THR A 196 -7.61 0.47 17.84
N ASP A 197 -7.13 1.65 17.52
CA ASP A 197 -7.96 2.87 17.50
C ASP A 197 -8.89 2.90 16.26
N PHE A 198 -8.56 2.12 15.22
CA PHE A 198 -9.41 1.89 14.05
C PHE A 198 -10.31 0.67 14.26
N ARG A 199 -11.51 0.75 13.71
CA ARG A 199 -12.45 -0.38 13.69
C ARG A 199 -12.41 -1.05 12.34
N PHE A 200 -12.25 -2.37 12.32
CA PHE A 200 -12.23 -3.16 11.10
C PHE A 200 -13.51 -3.97 10.99
N THR A 201 -14.14 -3.94 9.83
CA THR A 201 -15.12 -4.98 9.50
C THR A 201 -14.38 -6.28 9.18
N VAL A 202 -15.11 -7.41 9.18
CA VAL A 202 -14.50 -8.73 8.91
C VAL A 202 -13.78 -8.77 7.57
N ASP A 203 -14.35 -8.16 6.53
CA ASP A 203 -13.75 -8.12 5.22
C ASP A 203 -12.54 -7.17 5.13
N GLN A 204 -12.61 -6.02 5.81
CA GLN A 204 -11.46 -5.12 5.93
C GLN A 204 -10.30 -5.78 6.69
N ALA A 205 -10.58 -6.60 7.71
CA ALA A 205 -9.56 -7.37 8.41
C ALA A 205 -8.84 -8.35 7.45
N LEU A 206 -9.57 -9.01 6.56
CA LEU A 206 -8.98 -9.85 5.52
C LEU A 206 -8.14 -9.05 4.53
N GLN A 207 -8.66 -7.91 4.06
CA GLN A 207 -7.92 -7.04 3.13
C GLN A 207 -6.61 -6.57 3.74
N VAL A 208 -6.63 -6.08 4.98
CA VAL A 208 -5.44 -5.62 5.70
C VAL A 208 -4.46 -6.79 5.94
N ALA A 209 -4.94 -7.97 6.31
CA ALA A 209 -4.08 -9.14 6.50
C ALA A 209 -3.32 -9.53 5.23
N CYS A 210 -4.00 -9.51 4.06
CA CYS A 210 -3.35 -9.78 2.79
C CYS A 210 -2.42 -8.61 2.36
N HIS A 211 -2.83 -7.37 2.59
CA HIS A 211 -2.06 -6.16 2.25
C HIS A 211 -0.73 -6.12 3.01
N GLU A 212 -0.77 -6.23 4.33
CA GLU A 212 0.44 -6.16 5.17
C GLU A 212 1.27 -7.45 5.11
N GLY A 213 0.59 -8.59 4.93
CA GLY A 213 1.19 -9.93 4.94
C GLY A 213 1.42 -10.51 3.55
N TYR A 214 0.51 -11.38 3.12
CA TYR A 214 0.65 -12.29 1.98
C TYR A 214 -0.51 -12.17 0.99
N PRO A 215 -0.26 -11.94 -0.29
CA PRO A 215 0.99 -11.70 -1.00
C PRO A 215 1.49 -10.24 -0.97
N GLY A 216 1.03 -9.41 -0.03
CA GLY A 216 1.34 -7.99 0.07
C GLY A 216 2.77 -7.67 0.52
N HIS A 217 2.91 -6.64 1.38
CA HIS A 217 4.20 -6.05 1.76
C HIS A 217 5.20 -7.06 2.30
N HIS A 218 4.83 -7.94 3.23
CA HIS A 218 5.75 -8.95 3.76
C HIS A 218 6.31 -9.84 2.65
N THR A 219 5.46 -10.38 1.78
CA THR A 219 5.90 -11.23 0.65
C THR A 219 6.83 -10.48 -0.28
N ARG A 220 6.44 -9.27 -0.70
CA ARG A 220 7.24 -8.43 -1.58
C ARG A 220 8.61 -8.10 -0.96
N ASN A 221 8.64 -7.61 0.27
CA ASN A 221 9.87 -7.24 0.96
C ASN A 221 10.79 -8.44 1.17
N THR A 222 10.24 -9.61 1.51
CA THR A 222 11.00 -10.87 1.64
C THR A 222 11.67 -11.29 0.32
N LEU A 223 10.99 -11.09 -0.81
CA LEU A 223 11.51 -11.44 -2.12
C LEU A 223 12.43 -10.36 -2.72
N MET A 224 12.22 -9.09 -2.38
CA MET A 224 13.01 -7.97 -2.88
C MET A 224 14.32 -7.80 -2.11
N ALA A 225 14.30 -7.83 -0.78
CA ALA A 225 15.46 -7.58 0.04
C ALA A 225 16.54 -8.65 -0.12
N PRO A 226 17.83 -8.24 -0.09
CA PRO A 226 18.93 -9.22 -0.05
C PRO A 226 18.85 -10.03 1.24
N ARG A 227 19.16 -11.31 1.14
CA ARG A 227 19.39 -12.15 2.31
C ARG A 227 20.85 -12.01 2.74
N ARG A 228 21.13 -12.13 4.03
CA ARG A 228 22.51 -12.04 4.57
C ARG A 228 23.46 -13.08 3.96
N ASP A 229 22.91 -14.22 3.54
CA ASP A 229 23.64 -15.33 2.92
C ASP A 229 23.75 -15.25 1.38
N ALA A 230 23.11 -14.27 0.75
CA ALA A 230 23.04 -14.13 -0.70
C ALA A 230 23.82 -12.89 -1.18
N SER A 231 25.09 -13.08 -1.52
CA SER A 231 25.99 -12.03 -2.05
C SER A 231 25.60 -11.49 -3.44
N ALA A 232 24.56 -12.02 -4.06
CA ALA A 232 24.24 -11.77 -5.48
C ALA A 232 23.20 -10.67 -5.74
N ARG A 233 22.54 -10.10 -4.71
CA ARG A 233 21.51 -9.05 -4.93
C ARG A 233 22.11 -7.65 -4.84
N PRO A 234 21.63 -6.72 -5.69
CA PRO A 234 22.07 -5.33 -5.67
C PRO A 234 21.82 -4.69 -4.31
N PRO A 235 22.78 -3.95 -3.73
CA PRO A 235 22.69 -3.41 -2.37
C PRO A 235 21.54 -2.40 -2.18
N GLU A 236 21.09 -1.71 -3.23
CA GLU A 236 19.94 -0.81 -3.16
C GLU A 236 18.63 -1.55 -2.86
N ARG A 237 18.55 -2.87 -3.07
CA ARG A 237 17.38 -3.69 -2.72
C ARG A 237 17.19 -3.88 -1.21
N SER A 238 18.19 -3.50 -0.40
CA SER A 238 18.06 -3.47 1.07
C SER A 238 17.33 -2.23 1.60
N ILE A 239 16.80 -1.40 0.73
CA ILE A 239 16.13 -0.15 1.09
C ILE A 239 14.81 -0.05 0.34
N GLN A 240 13.77 0.39 1.04
CA GLN A 240 12.52 0.85 0.47
C GLN A 240 12.29 2.29 0.89
N LEU A 241 12.20 3.20 -0.08
CA LEU A 241 11.75 4.57 0.13
C LEU A 241 10.26 4.67 -0.17
N MET A 242 9.52 5.42 0.64
CA MET A 242 8.07 5.56 0.48
C MET A 242 7.68 6.41 -0.74
N PHE A 243 8.30 7.58 -0.89
CA PHE A 243 7.95 8.54 -1.93
C PHE A 243 8.78 8.32 -3.20
N THR A 244 8.60 7.15 -3.84
CA THR A 244 9.31 6.75 -5.06
C THR A 244 8.39 5.94 -5.98
N PRO A 245 8.73 5.77 -7.27
CA PRO A 245 7.99 4.85 -8.15
C PRO A 245 7.97 3.41 -7.62
N GLU A 246 9.03 2.95 -6.95
CA GLU A 246 9.08 1.65 -6.27
C GLU A 246 8.08 1.58 -5.11
N GLY A 247 7.95 2.67 -4.32
CA GLY A 247 6.96 2.82 -3.25
C GLY A 247 5.52 2.73 -3.79
N LEU A 248 5.25 3.38 -4.94
CA LEU A 248 3.95 3.27 -5.60
C LEU A 248 3.66 1.82 -6.03
N GLU A 249 4.62 1.11 -6.62
CA GLU A 249 4.43 -0.29 -7.02
C GLU A 249 4.25 -1.22 -5.82
N SER A 250 4.95 -0.97 -4.71
CA SER A 250 4.79 -1.69 -3.46
C SER A 250 3.35 -1.58 -2.93
N GLU A 251 2.85 -0.37 -2.79
CA GLU A 251 1.48 -0.11 -2.35
C GLU A 251 0.42 -0.67 -3.32
N ALA A 252 0.61 -0.44 -4.63
CA ALA A 252 -0.31 -0.95 -5.64
C ALA A 252 -0.44 -2.48 -5.58
N SER A 253 0.67 -3.19 -5.36
CA SER A 253 0.68 -4.65 -5.24
C SER A 253 -0.05 -5.10 -3.97
N ALA A 254 0.18 -4.44 -2.85
CA ALA A 254 -0.46 -4.72 -1.58
C ALA A 254 -1.97 -4.43 -1.61
N MET A 255 -2.41 -3.36 -2.28
CA MET A 255 -3.82 -3.04 -2.49
C MET A 255 -4.60 -4.11 -3.27
N LEU A 256 -3.94 -4.88 -4.13
CA LEU A 256 -4.56 -5.96 -4.91
C LEU A 256 -4.33 -7.35 -4.30
N ALA A 257 -3.61 -7.45 -3.19
CA ALA A 257 -3.20 -8.70 -2.58
C ALA A 257 -4.39 -9.63 -2.26
N ALA A 258 -5.47 -9.09 -1.68
CA ALA A 258 -6.66 -9.88 -1.38
C ALA A 258 -7.40 -10.35 -2.64
N ASP A 259 -7.45 -9.52 -3.69
CA ASP A 259 -8.09 -9.85 -4.97
C ASP A 259 -7.28 -10.90 -5.76
N VAL A 260 -5.96 -10.96 -5.52
CA VAL A 260 -5.08 -12.00 -6.06
C VAL A 260 -5.20 -13.30 -5.26
N ALA A 261 -5.22 -13.21 -3.94
CA ALA A 261 -5.28 -14.38 -3.08
C ALA A 261 -6.65 -15.10 -3.15
N PHE A 262 -7.73 -14.38 -3.45
CA PHE A 262 -9.09 -14.92 -3.44
C PHE A 262 -9.87 -14.51 -4.69
N SER A 263 -10.56 -15.46 -5.32
CA SER A 263 -11.72 -15.12 -6.14
C SER A 263 -12.85 -14.56 -5.27
N THR A 264 -13.82 -13.87 -5.86
CA THR A 264 -14.96 -13.33 -5.09
C THR A 264 -15.69 -14.41 -4.28
N ASP A 265 -15.95 -15.58 -4.89
CA ASP A 265 -16.66 -16.67 -4.22
C ASP A 265 -15.84 -17.29 -3.08
N GLU A 266 -14.53 -17.44 -3.28
CA GLU A 266 -13.62 -17.93 -2.22
C GLU A 266 -13.53 -16.96 -1.05
N ARG A 267 -13.46 -15.66 -1.34
CA ARG A 267 -13.46 -14.60 -0.32
C ARG A 267 -14.73 -14.65 0.51
N VAL A 268 -15.90 -14.66 -0.13
CA VAL A 268 -17.18 -14.78 0.56
C VAL A 268 -17.26 -16.06 1.41
N ARG A 269 -16.83 -17.20 0.84
CA ARG A 269 -16.82 -18.47 1.57
C ARG A 269 -15.93 -18.41 2.80
N PHE A 270 -14.69 -17.96 2.65
CA PHE A 270 -13.74 -17.89 3.76
C PHE A 270 -14.22 -16.91 4.85
N VAL A 271 -14.68 -15.73 4.46
CA VAL A 271 -15.23 -14.73 5.37
C VAL A 271 -16.41 -15.34 6.14
N ARG A 272 -17.38 -15.95 5.43
CA ARG A 272 -18.59 -16.54 6.02
C ARG A 272 -18.28 -17.73 6.96
N GLU A 273 -17.43 -18.66 6.50
CA GLU A 273 -17.25 -19.94 7.19
C GLU A 273 -16.16 -19.88 8.26
N ARG A 274 -15.26 -18.91 8.19
CA ARG A 274 -14.11 -18.83 9.11
C ARG A 274 -14.08 -17.55 9.93
N LEU A 275 -14.13 -16.38 9.29
CA LEU A 275 -13.91 -15.12 9.99
C LEU A 275 -15.14 -14.66 10.78
N PHE A 276 -16.35 -14.80 10.24
CA PHE A 276 -17.57 -14.45 10.96
C PHE A 276 -17.75 -15.24 12.27
N PRO A 277 -17.59 -16.59 12.29
CA PRO A 277 -17.64 -17.35 13.53
C PRO A 277 -16.57 -16.92 14.55
N LEU A 278 -15.33 -16.66 14.10
CA LEU A 278 -14.26 -16.16 14.96
C LEU A 278 -14.59 -14.79 15.57
N ALA A 279 -15.23 -13.92 14.78
CA ALA A 279 -15.69 -12.61 15.25
C ALA A 279 -16.96 -12.71 16.15
N GLY A 280 -17.59 -13.88 16.24
CA GLY A 280 -18.86 -14.05 16.97
C GLY A 280 -20.04 -13.38 16.28
N LEU A 281 -20.01 -13.22 14.95
CA LEU A 281 -21.01 -12.54 14.16
C LEU A 281 -21.88 -13.53 13.37
N ASP A 282 -23.13 -13.12 13.06
CA ASP A 282 -24.01 -13.90 12.21
C ASP A 282 -23.54 -13.86 10.74
N ALA A 283 -23.25 -15.03 10.21
CA ALA A 283 -22.74 -15.19 8.85
C ALA A 283 -23.78 -14.99 7.74
N ALA A 284 -25.06 -14.83 8.05
CA ALA A 284 -26.13 -14.66 7.06
C ALA A 284 -25.94 -13.41 6.18
N GLY A 285 -25.25 -12.38 6.70
CA GLY A 285 -24.94 -11.15 5.99
C GLY A 285 -23.65 -11.16 5.18
N ALA A 286 -22.85 -12.25 5.20
CA ALA A 286 -21.49 -12.25 4.68
C ALA A 286 -21.39 -11.86 3.19
N GLN A 287 -22.24 -12.41 2.32
CA GLN A 287 -22.25 -12.07 0.89
C GLN A 287 -22.48 -10.58 0.69
N ARG A 288 -23.54 -10.06 1.30
CA ARG A 288 -23.90 -8.64 1.19
C ARG A 288 -22.79 -7.72 1.71
N HIS A 289 -22.15 -8.13 2.80
CA HIS A 289 -21.04 -7.38 3.36
C HIS A 289 -19.87 -7.28 2.39
N VAL A 290 -19.40 -8.41 1.87
CA VAL A 290 -18.29 -8.45 0.90
C VAL A 290 -18.62 -7.66 -0.37
N ASP A 291 -19.84 -7.77 -0.89
CA ASP A 291 -20.28 -7.03 -2.08
C ASP A 291 -20.26 -5.51 -1.86
N VAL A 292 -20.75 -5.04 -0.72
CA VAL A 292 -20.72 -3.61 -0.36
C VAL A 292 -19.29 -3.12 -0.16
N GLU A 293 -18.44 -3.85 0.56
CA GLU A 293 -17.03 -3.46 0.77
C GLU A 293 -16.26 -3.38 -0.56
N ARG A 294 -16.52 -4.29 -1.49
CA ARG A 294 -15.95 -4.23 -2.85
C ARG A 294 -16.37 -2.96 -3.59
N LEU A 295 -17.66 -2.59 -3.54
CA LEU A 295 -18.17 -1.36 -4.15
C LEU A 295 -17.58 -0.11 -3.49
N VAL A 296 -17.47 -0.08 -2.16
CA VAL A 296 -16.82 1.00 -1.42
C VAL A 296 -15.34 1.11 -1.80
N GLY A 297 -14.66 -0.03 -1.99
CA GLY A 297 -13.29 -0.07 -2.52
C GLY A 297 -13.12 0.61 -3.88
N GLU A 298 -14.14 0.57 -4.76
CA GLU A 298 -14.12 1.30 -6.04
C GLU A 298 -14.26 2.83 -5.87
N LEU A 299 -14.83 3.31 -4.76
CA LEU A 299 -14.94 4.75 -4.46
C LEU A 299 -13.63 5.36 -3.93
N GLN A 300 -12.63 4.55 -3.58
CA GLN A 300 -11.38 5.04 -2.99
C GLN A 300 -10.62 6.02 -3.90
N MET A 301 -10.82 5.94 -5.24
CA MET A 301 -10.21 6.88 -6.19
C MET A 301 -10.60 8.35 -5.94
N VAL A 302 -11.73 8.61 -5.27
CA VAL A 302 -12.14 9.95 -4.84
C VAL A 302 -11.13 10.59 -3.88
N GLN A 303 -10.39 9.78 -3.13
CA GLN A 303 -9.39 10.29 -2.18
C GLN A 303 -8.32 11.13 -2.86
N ALA A 304 -7.81 10.70 -4.03
CA ALA A 304 -6.82 11.47 -4.78
C ALA A 304 -7.40 12.78 -5.35
N ASP A 305 -8.66 12.77 -5.82
CA ASP A 305 -9.34 14.00 -6.29
C ASP A 305 -9.52 15.02 -5.16
N VAL A 306 -9.98 14.55 -4.00
CA VAL A 306 -10.15 15.43 -2.83
C VAL A 306 -8.80 15.92 -2.31
N ALA A 307 -7.80 15.04 -2.24
CA ALA A 307 -6.45 15.42 -1.81
C ALA A 307 -5.83 16.47 -2.75
N ARG A 308 -5.99 16.32 -4.07
CA ARG A 308 -5.56 17.30 -5.08
C ARG A 308 -6.16 18.66 -4.77
N ARG A 309 -7.46 18.74 -4.72
CA ARG A 309 -8.19 20.00 -4.53
C ARG A 309 -7.91 20.63 -3.17
N TYR A 310 -7.71 19.82 -2.14
CA TYR A 310 -7.36 20.28 -0.81
C TYR A 310 -5.93 20.82 -0.73
N LEU A 311 -4.95 20.09 -1.24
CA LEU A 311 -3.54 20.49 -1.20
C LEU A 311 -3.21 21.64 -2.15
N ASP A 312 -3.98 21.79 -3.22
CA ASP A 312 -3.89 22.92 -4.15
C ASP A 312 -4.68 24.16 -3.68
N GLY A 313 -5.34 24.08 -2.50
CA GLY A 313 -6.02 25.20 -1.86
C GLY A 313 -7.43 25.50 -2.39
N GLU A 314 -8.02 24.59 -3.17
CA GLU A 314 -9.40 24.73 -3.67
C GLU A 314 -10.46 24.34 -2.63
N LEU A 315 -10.08 23.51 -1.65
CA LEU A 315 -10.95 23.04 -0.58
C LEU A 315 -10.37 23.35 0.78
N GLU A 316 -11.21 23.88 1.66
CA GLU A 316 -10.91 23.98 3.08
C GLU A 316 -11.04 22.61 3.77
N PHE A 317 -10.37 22.42 4.92
CA PHE A 317 -10.34 21.16 5.69
C PHE A 317 -11.73 20.54 5.87
N ALA A 318 -12.69 21.30 6.39
CA ALA A 318 -14.05 20.81 6.64
C ALA A 318 -14.78 20.37 5.36
N ARG A 319 -14.52 21.05 4.23
CA ARG A 319 -15.09 20.67 2.93
C ARG A 319 -14.43 19.40 2.38
N ALA A 320 -13.12 19.23 2.58
CA ALA A 320 -12.42 17.99 2.21
C ALA A 320 -12.98 16.80 2.99
N VAL A 321 -13.20 16.94 4.30
CA VAL A 321 -13.86 15.93 5.14
C VAL A 321 -15.22 15.56 4.57
N THR A 322 -16.10 16.55 4.35
CA THR A 322 -17.45 16.33 3.79
C THR A 322 -17.39 15.62 2.42
N GLN A 323 -16.46 16.02 1.54
CA GLN A 323 -16.33 15.41 0.21
C GLN A 323 -15.91 13.93 0.30
N LEU A 324 -14.99 13.58 1.22
CA LEU A 324 -14.58 12.20 1.45
C LEU A 324 -15.73 11.37 2.04
N GLU A 325 -16.49 11.91 2.97
CA GLU A 325 -17.66 11.24 3.55
C GLU A 325 -18.73 10.98 2.48
N ASP A 326 -19.13 12.01 1.72
CA ASP A 326 -20.26 11.92 0.80
C ASP A 326 -19.94 11.17 -0.50
N ARG A 327 -18.70 11.28 -1.00
CA ARG A 327 -18.32 10.72 -2.31
C ARG A 327 -17.55 9.40 -2.21
N ALA A 328 -16.69 9.23 -1.18
CA ALA A 328 -15.89 8.03 -0.96
C ALA A 328 -16.45 7.12 0.15
N LEU A 329 -17.49 7.55 0.85
CA LEU A 329 -18.09 6.86 1.99
C LEU A 329 -17.06 6.53 3.08
N VAL A 330 -16.14 7.44 3.36
CA VAL A 330 -15.16 7.33 4.44
C VAL A 330 -15.80 7.90 5.72
N PRO A 331 -16.20 7.06 6.69
CA PRO A 331 -16.77 7.57 7.95
C PRO A 331 -15.70 8.33 8.74
N HIS A 332 -16.07 9.47 9.32
CA HIS A 332 -15.17 10.28 10.14
C HIS A 332 -13.85 10.64 9.41
N ALA A 333 -13.98 11.16 8.18
CA ALA A 333 -12.86 11.38 7.26
C ALA A 333 -11.80 12.41 7.74
N GLU A 334 -11.97 13.02 8.90
CA GLU A 334 -10.95 13.91 9.49
C GLU A 334 -9.58 13.25 9.63
N ALA A 335 -9.55 11.96 10.03
CA ALA A 335 -8.31 11.22 10.15
C ALA A 335 -7.61 11.09 8.80
N LEU A 336 -8.36 10.85 7.72
CA LEU A 336 -7.82 10.78 6.36
C LEU A 336 -7.31 12.14 5.87
N VAL A 337 -8.01 13.25 6.17
CA VAL A 337 -7.50 14.59 5.80
C VAL A 337 -6.22 14.94 6.60
N LYS A 338 -6.12 14.52 7.87
CA LYS A 338 -4.87 14.64 8.65
C LYS A 338 -3.75 13.79 8.06
N TYR A 339 -4.07 12.58 7.61
CA TYR A 339 -3.13 11.72 6.86
C TYR A 339 -2.65 12.41 5.57
N ILE A 340 -3.56 13.01 4.80
CA ILE A 340 -3.23 13.79 3.59
C ILE A 340 -2.31 14.98 3.94
N ASN A 341 -2.49 15.65 5.08
CA ASN A 341 -1.58 16.71 5.51
C ASN A 341 -0.15 16.21 5.74
N GLN A 342 0.02 15.02 6.31
CA GLN A 342 1.33 14.44 6.59
C GLN A 342 1.96 13.81 5.35
N TYR A 343 1.21 12.97 4.63
CA TYR A 343 1.72 12.13 3.55
C TYR A 343 1.45 12.68 2.14
N ARG A 344 0.66 13.77 2.04
CA ARG A 344 0.38 14.54 0.83
C ARG A 344 -0.07 13.65 -0.34
N THR A 345 0.68 13.67 -1.44
CA THR A 345 0.38 12.92 -2.66
C THR A 345 0.54 11.40 -2.52
N TYR A 346 0.91 10.88 -1.34
CA TYR A 346 1.03 9.43 -1.13
C TYR A 346 -0.27 8.66 -1.38
N VAL A 347 -1.43 9.31 -1.22
CA VAL A 347 -2.74 8.71 -1.58
C VAL A 347 -2.84 8.32 -3.06
N THR A 348 -1.96 8.83 -3.93
CA THR A 348 -1.83 8.39 -5.33
C THR A 348 -1.48 6.90 -5.43
N THR A 349 -0.71 6.37 -4.47
CA THR A 349 -0.27 4.97 -4.46
C THR A 349 -1.47 4.03 -4.31
N TYR A 350 -2.43 4.38 -3.43
CA TYR A 350 -3.67 3.61 -3.19
C TYR A 350 -4.71 3.76 -4.30
N THR A 351 -4.61 4.80 -5.10
CA THR A 351 -5.60 5.16 -6.13
C THR A 351 -5.07 4.89 -7.54
N ALA A 352 -4.26 5.78 -8.09
CA ALA A 352 -3.70 5.63 -9.44
C ALA A 352 -2.77 4.40 -9.53
N GLY A 353 -1.93 4.15 -8.53
CA GLY A 353 -1.08 2.96 -8.48
C GLY A 353 -1.90 1.67 -8.59
N ARG A 354 -2.93 1.53 -7.75
CA ARG A 354 -3.87 0.38 -7.80
C ARG A 354 -4.52 0.24 -9.17
N GLN A 355 -5.00 1.33 -9.79
CA GLN A 355 -5.65 1.29 -11.11
C GLN A 355 -4.68 0.85 -12.22
N ILE A 356 -3.46 1.39 -12.24
CA ILE A 356 -2.43 1.05 -13.22
C ILE A 356 -2.10 -0.43 -13.13
N LEU A 357 -1.86 -0.93 -11.92
CA LEU A 357 -1.54 -2.35 -11.73
C LEU A 357 -2.73 -3.25 -12.05
N ALA A 358 -3.94 -2.90 -11.62
CA ALA A 358 -5.15 -3.65 -11.97
C ALA A 358 -5.36 -3.76 -13.49
N ALA A 359 -5.11 -2.69 -14.25
CA ALA A 359 -5.17 -2.71 -15.71
C ALA A 359 -4.09 -3.63 -16.32
N ARG A 360 -2.86 -3.61 -15.79
CA ARG A 360 -1.77 -4.51 -16.20
C ARG A 360 -2.11 -5.98 -15.93
N LEU A 361 -2.66 -6.26 -14.75
CA LEU A 361 -3.10 -7.61 -14.40
C LEU A 361 -4.25 -8.10 -15.29
N ALA A 362 -5.24 -7.26 -15.56
CA ALA A 362 -6.35 -7.58 -16.45
C ALA A 362 -5.88 -7.83 -17.89
N ALA A 363 -4.94 -7.03 -18.40
CA ALA A 363 -4.34 -7.22 -19.72
C ALA A 363 -3.54 -8.54 -19.80
N CYS A 364 -2.90 -8.95 -18.71
CA CYS A 364 -2.16 -10.20 -18.62
C CYS A 364 -3.07 -11.43 -18.52
N ALA A 365 -4.03 -11.37 -17.59
CA ALA A 365 -4.80 -12.54 -17.17
C ALA A 365 -6.11 -12.74 -17.93
N GLY A 366 -6.61 -11.69 -18.59
CA GLY A 366 -7.93 -11.68 -19.19
C GLY A 366 -9.08 -11.64 -18.17
N PRO A 367 -10.34 -11.69 -18.63
CA PRO A 367 -11.50 -11.69 -17.75
C PRO A 367 -11.66 -13.06 -17.07
N ASN A 368 -12.00 -13.05 -15.76
CA ASN A 368 -12.23 -14.26 -14.95
C ASN A 368 -11.12 -15.31 -15.07
N PRO A 369 -9.87 -14.97 -14.78
CA PRO A 369 -8.76 -15.89 -14.97
C PRO A 369 -8.83 -17.08 -13.99
N ALA A 370 -8.32 -18.24 -14.44
CA ALA A 370 -8.03 -19.34 -13.53
C ALA A 370 -7.00 -18.90 -12.46
N ASP A 371 -7.01 -19.56 -11.32
CA ASP A 371 -6.20 -19.18 -10.15
C ASP A 371 -4.70 -19.08 -10.50
N ASP A 372 -4.16 -20.09 -11.16
CA ASP A 372 -2.76 -20.14 -11.58
C ASP A 372 -2.38 -19.02 -12.58
N VAL A 373 -3.30 -18.60 -13.45
CA VAL A 373 -3.09 -17.48 -14.38
C VAL A 373 -3.04 -16.16 -13.61
N ARG A 374 -3.98 -15.95 -12.66
CA ARG A 374 -4.03 -14.76 -11.82
C ARG A 374 -2.73 -14.60 -11.04
N TRP A 375 -2.23 -15.67 -10.40
CA TRP A 375 -0.99 -15.65 -9.64
C TRP A 375 0.25 -15.45 -10.53
N ARG A 376 0.35 -16.11 -11.68
CA ARG A 376 1.47 -15.87 -12.60
C ARG A 376 1.52 -14.44 -13.10
N CYS A 377 0.37 -13.84 -13.41
CA CYS A 377 0.32 -12.44 -13.82
C CYS A 377 0.74 -11.52 -12.70
N PHE A 378 0.29 -11.76 -11.47
CA PHE A 378 0.69 -10.96 -10.31
C PHE A 378 2.21 -11.04 -10.06
N GLN A 379 2.78 -12.24 -10.05
CA GLN A 379 4.22 -12.42 -9.88
C GLN A 379 5.01 -11.67 -10.97
N ARG A 380 4.61 -11.81 -12.24
CA ARG A 380 5.28 -11.16 -13.36
C ARG A 380 5.25 -9.62 -13.26
N GLU A 381 4.15 -9.06 -12.81
CA GLU A 381 3.94 -7.61 -12.78
C GLU A 381 4.47 -6.94 -11.50
N THR A 382 4.63 -7.68 -10.40
CA THR A 382 4.89 -7.07 -9.07
C THR A 382 6.15 -7.57 -8.38
N LEU A 383 6.65 -8.78 -8.74
CA LEU A 383 7.80 -9.36 -8.08
C LEU A 383 9.07 -9.25 -8.95
N PRO A 384 10.25 -9.26 -8.36
CA PRO A 384 11.50 -9.15 -9.11
C PRO A 384 11.67 -10.36 -10.03
N ARG A 385 12.17 -10.12 -11.24
CA ARG A 385 12.52 -11.19 -12.17
C ARG A 385 13.56 -12.11 -11.52
N GLY A 386 13.29 -13.40 -11.49
CA GLY A 386 14.11 -14.42 -10.81
C GLY A 386 13.59 -14.84 -9.44
N ALA A 387 12.48 -14.27 -8.93
CA ALA A 387 11.80 -14.81 -7.76
C ALA A 387 11.15 -16.21 -8.00
N GLU A 388 11.03 -16.59 -9.27
CA GLU A 388 10.46 -17.88 -9.69
C GLU A 388 11.36 -19.08 -9.40
N THR A 389 12.62 -18.85 -9.01
CA THR A 389 13.63 -19.90 -8.81
C THR A 389 14.39 -19.73 -7.50
N ILE A 390 13.68 -19.69 -6.38
CA ILE A 390 14.33 -19.93 -5.08
C ILE A 390 14.20 -21.43 -4.83
N PRO A 391 15.34 -22.19 -4.78
CA PRO A 391 15.32 -23.62 -4.52
C PRO A 391 14.85 -23.94 -3.10
#